data_d6f450b646ba3a628093b9d1674593bc
#
_entry.id   d6f450b646ba3a628093b9d1674593bc
#
_cell.length_a   1.000
_cell.length_b   1.000
_cell.length_c   1.000
_cell.angle_alpha   90.00
_cell.angle_beta   90.00
_cell.angle_gamma   90.00
#
_symmetry.space_group_name_H-M   'P 1'
#
loop_
_entity.id
_entity.type
_entity.pdbx_description
1 polymer ?
#
loop_
_entity_poly.entity_id
_entity_poly.type
_entity_poly.pdbx_seq_one_letter_code
_entity_poly.pdbx_strand_id
1 'polypeptide(L)'
;MNVNELWGNVTHPPKEALSPIQGGRLSGKSNINPQWKIKAMTERYGLCGTGWKYEEIKEERQIIPSEKTGEVMLFMKVAVYTNDGNKWSAPVYGWGGDFIVIKERNGIYANDEAFKMCLTDALGNALKNLGIASAIYEGQFDTKYNRYKQEPKKKSIKPPYMFVEEKLKEKGVTDCNEFVEVVSDGQIMDIKELTRDQCMDIYKNPNKYIEKYKNYTSQLPPQVDKETGEVKA
;
A
#
# COMPACT_ATOMS: atom_id res chain seq x y z
N MET A 1 -13.79 -37.00 9.49
CA MET A 1 -13.86 -35.52 9.47
C MET A 1 -13.75 -35.08 8.02
N ASN A 2 -14.71 -34.28 7.53
CA ASN A 2 -14.73 -33.84 6.14
C ASN A 2 -13.63 -32.77 5.93
N VAL A 3 -12.78 -32.92 4.90
CA VAL A 3 -11.67 -32.01 4.58
C VAL A 3 -12.18 -30.57 4.38
N ASN A 4 -13.36 -30.38 3.80
CA ASN A 4 -13.95 -29.06 3.59
C ASN A 4 -14.33 -28.35 4.91
N GLU A 5 -14.82 -29.10 5.91
CA GLU A 5 -15.10 -28.56 7.24
C GLU A 5 -13.79 -28.21 7.95
N LEU A 6 -12.78 -29.07 7.82
CA LEU A 6 -11.47 -28.84 8.37
C LEU A 6 -10.84 -27.58 7.79
N TRP A 7 -10.94 -27.39 6.49
CA TRP A 7 -10.38 -26.23 5.80
C TRP A 7 -11.16 -24.95 6.11
N GLY A 8 -12.51 -25.02 6.08
CA GLY A 8 -13.39 -23.84 6.20
C GLY A 8 -13.27 -23.07 7.52
N ASN A 9 -13.13 -23.77 8.65
CA ASN A 9 -13.19 -23.16 9.97
C ASN A 9 -11.96 -22.29 10.34
N VAL A 10 -10.83 -22.48 9.67
CA VAL A 10 -9.57 -21.81 10.03
C VAL A 10 -9.00 -20.92 8.91
N THR A 11 -9.64 -20.91 7.74
CA THR A 11 -9.15 -20.17 6.58
C THR A 11 -9.41 -18.68 6.66
N HIS A 12 -10.55 -18.30 7.26
CA HIS A 12 -11.00 -16.90 7.32
C HIS A 12 -10.79 -16.31 8.71
N PRO A 13 -9.73 -15.49 8.90
CA PRO A 13 -9.57 -14.79 10.16
C PRO A 13 -10.68 -13.75 10.35
N PRO A 14 -11.20 -13.59 11.58
CA PRO A 14 -12.16 -12.54 11.88
C PRO A 14 -11.48 -11.16 11.76
N LYS A 15 -12.28 -10.10 11.60
CA LYS A 15 -11.76 -8.73 11.43
C LYS A 15 -10.87 -8.28 12.57
N GLU A 16 -11.17 -8.71 13.79
CA GLU A 16 -10.43 -8.39 15.02
C GLU A 16 -9.02 -9.00 15.04
N ALA A 17 -8.79 -10.05 14.25
CA ALA A 17 -7.47 -10.64 14.05
C ALA A 17 -6.63 -9.90 13.02
N LEU A 18 -7.18 -8.91 12.34
CA LEU A 18 -6.50 -8.11 11.33
C LEU A 18 -6.18 -6.73 11.90
N SER A 19 -4.95 -6.28 11.70
CA SER A 19 -4.50 -4.93 12.09
C SER A 19 -3.89 -4.20 10.91
N PRO A 20 -4.14 -2.89 10.76
CA PRO A 20 -3.52 -2.12 9.69
C PRO A 20 -2.01 -1.97 9.95
N ILE A 21 -1.21 -2.09 8.90
CA ILE A 21 0.22 -1.82 8.95
C ILE A 21 0.42 -0.32 8.93
N GLN A 22 1.07 0.20 9.97
CA GLN A 22 1.36 1.61 10.17
C GLN A 22 2.73 1.93 9.55
N GLY A 23 2.74 2.62 8.41
CA GLY A 23 3.97 3.10 7.79
C GLY A 23 4.69 2.11 6.86
N GLY A 24 5.78 2.60 6.24
CA GLY A 24 6.59 1.84 5.28
C GLY A 24 5.87 1.48 3.98
N ARG A 25 6.52 0.63 3.18
CA ARG A 25 6.03 0.20 1.84
C ARG A 25 4.67 -0.52 1.87
N LEU A 26 4.30 -1.09 3.02
CA LEU A 26 3.07 -1.86 3.22
C LEU A 26 2.01 -1.09 3.99
N SER A 27 2.20 0.21 4.21
CA SER A 27 1.22 1.07 4.90
C SER A 27 -0.16 0.95 4.29
N GLY A 28 -1.18 0.86 5.14
CA GLY A 28 -2.58 0.66 4.76
C GLY A 28 -2.98 -0.78 4.42
N LYS A 29 -2.03 -1.71 4.35
CA LYS A 29 -2.31 -3.14 4.24
C LYS A 29 -2.60 -3.74 5.60
N SER A 30 -3.37 -4.84 5.62
CA SER A 30 -3.64 -5.57 6.86
C SER A 30 -2.57 -6.61 7.13
N ASN A 31 -2.21 -6.73 8.41
CA ASN A 31 -1.43 -7.84 8.94
C ASN A 31 -2.32 -8.70 9.82
N ILE A 32 -2.02 -9.98 9.91
CA ILE A 32 -2.74 -10.90 10.78
C ILE A 32 -2.03 -11.01 12.13
N ASN A 33 -2.81 -10.97 13.21
CA ASN A 33 -2.27 -11.18 14.55
C ASN A 33 -1.73 -12.61 14.68
N PRO A 34 -0.43 -12.78 14.97
CA PRO A 34 0.16 -14.11 15.13
C PRO A 34 -0.51 -14.94 16.22
N GLN A 35 -0.97 -14.30 17.29
CA GLN A 35 -1.64 -14.99 18.40
C GLN A 35 -2.97 -15.62 17.97
N TRP A 36 -3.68 -15.02 17.00
CA TRP A 36 -4.88 -15.64 16.46
C TRP A 36 -4.56 -16.98 15.75
N LYS A 37 -3.43 -17.06 15.04
CA LYS A 37 -2.99 -18.31 14.39
C LYS A 37 -2.74 -19.42 15.42
N ILE A 38 -2.08 -19.04 16.53
CA ILE A 38 -1.84 -19.96 17.66
C ILE A 38 -3.15 -20.43 18.28
N LYS A 39 -4.11 -19.51 18.50
CA LYS A 39 -5.45 -19.81 19.00
C LYS A 39 -6.17 -20.79 18.06
N ALA A 40 -6.19 -20.53 16.76
CA ALA A 40 -6.81 -21.38 15.75
C ALA A 40 -6.21 -22.80 15.74
N MET A 41 -4.90 -22.92 15.89
CA MET A 41 -4.21 -24.23 16.05
C MET A 41 -4.65 -24.94 17.32
N THR A 42 -4.73 -24.20 18.43
CA THR A 42 -5.14 -24.77 19.72
C THR A 42 -6.60 -25.23 19.73
N GLU A 43 -7.49 -24.45 19.14
CA GLU A 43 -8.91 -24.81 19.01
C GLU A 43 -9.11 -26.06 18.14
N ARG A 44 -8.25 -26.23 17.15
CA ARG A 44 -8.36 -27.34 16.18
C ARG A 44 -7.68 -28.62 16.63
N TYR A 45 -6.49 -28.53 17.19
CA TYR A 45 -5.63 -29.67 17.47
C TYR A 45 -5.41 -29.91 18.97
N GLY A 46 -5.82 -28.98 19.83
CA GLY A 46 -5.54 -29.03 21.27
C GLY A 46 -4.33 -28.15 21.63
N LEU A 47 -3.86 -28.29 22.87
CA LEU A 47 -2.78 -27.46 23.39
C LEU A 47 -1.45 -27.68 22.66
N CYS A 48 -0.66 -26.64 22.51
CA CYS A 48 0.71 -26.73 22.03
C CYS A 48 1.53 -27.63 22.95
N GLY A 49 2.28 -28.57 22.38
CA GLY A 49 3.04 -29.61 23.10
C GLY A 49 2.30 -30.95 23.17
N THR A 50 0.98 -30.98 23.10
CA THR A 50 0.18 -32.21 23.15
C THR A 50 -0.63 -32.47 21.87
N GLY A 51 -1.39 -31.48 21.42
CA GLY A 51 -2.20 -31.57 20.20
C GLY A 51 -1.46 -31.09 18.95
N TRP A 52 -0.55 -30.18 19.10
CA TRP A 52 0.39 -29.74 18.07
C TRP A 52 1.68 -29.25 18.72
N LYS A 53 2.76 -29.21 17.95
CA LYS A 53 4.06 -28.66 18.40
C LYS A 53 4.82 -28.10 17.21
N TYR A 54 5.85 -27.34 17.49
CA TYR A 54 6.81 -26.89 16.48
C TYR A 54 8.24 -26.97 17.01
N GLU A 55 9.17 -27.09 16.10
CA GLU A 55 10.60 -27.16 16.37
C GLU A 55 11.35 -26.32 15.34
N GLU A 56 12.38 -25.61 15.77
CA GLU A 56 13.32 -24.98 14.85
C GLU A 56 14.26 -26.03 14.27
N ILE A 57 14.49 -26.01 12.97
CA ILE A 57 15.53 -26.80 12.31
C ILE A 57 16.83 -25.99 12.33
N LYS A 58 17.57 -26.09 13.41
CA LYS A 58 18.75 -25.25 13.69
C LYS A 58 19.83 -25.37 12.64
N GLU A 59 19.99 -26.53 12.03
CA GLU A 59 20.96 -26.85 10.99
C GLU A 59 20.71 -26.06 9.70
N GLU A 60 19.50 -25.58 9.52
CA GLU A 60 19.10 -24.78 8.36
C GLU A 60 18.99 -23.29 8.66
N ARG A 61 19.33 -22.83 9.88
CA ARG A 61 19.42 -21.42 10.20
C ARG A 61 20.52 -20.77 9.38
N GLN A 62 20.19 -19.63 8.76
CA GLN A 62 21.14 -18.87 7.95
C GLN A 62 21.27 -17.45 8.47
N ILE A 63 22.49 -16.98 8.60
CA ILE A 63 22.82 -15.58 8.92
C ILE A 63 23.67 -15.07 7.75
N ILE A 64 23.11 -14.13 7.00
CA ILE A 64 23.68 -13.66 5.74
C ILE A 64 24.02 -12.16 5.85
N PRO A 65 25.31 -11.80 5.97
CA PRO A 65 25.71 -10.40 5.92
C PRO A 65 25.66 -9.86 4.47
N SER A 66 25.22 -8.62 4.33
CA SER A 66 25.25 -7.87 3.09
C SER A 66 26.46 -6.94 3.06
N GLU A 67 27.46 -7.23 2.23
CA GLU A 67 28.64 -6.39 2.08
C GLU A 67 28.32 -4.98 1.56
N LYS A 68 27.24 -4.84 0.75
CA LYS A 68 26.86 -3.53 0.17
C LYS A 68 26.20 -2.60 1.18
N THR A 69 25.40 -3.14 2.10
CA THR A 69 24.57 -2.32 2.99
C THR A 69 25.04 -2.34 4.44
N GLY A 70 25.82 -3.36 4.83
CA GLY A 70 26.20 -3.64 6.21
C GLY A 70 25.04 -4.27 7.02
N GLU A 71 23.94 -4.60 6.37
CA GLU A 71 22.81 -5.29 6.99
C GLU A 71 23.10 -6.78 7.15
N VAL A 72 22.47 -7.41 8.13
CA VAL A 72 22.61 -8.84 8.37
C VAL A 72 21.23 -9.47 8.42
N MET A 73 20.95 -10.36 7.48
CA MET A 73 19.68 -11.09 7.40
C MET A 73 19.75 -12.39 8.19
N LEU A 74 18.64 -12.73 8.85
CA LEU A 74 18.40 -13.99 9.53
C LEU A 74 17.31 -14.76 8.79
N PHE A 75 17.54 -16.04 8.51
CA PHE A 75 16.50 -16.96 8.05
C PHE A 75 16.42 -18.14 8.99
N MET A 76 15.20 -18.54 9.33
CA MET A 76 14.91 -19.70 10.18
C MET A 76 13.91 -20.62 9.51
N LYS A 77 14.07 -21.91 9.69
CA LYS A 77 13.13 -22.94 9.27
C LYS A 77 12.52 -23.60 10.49
N VAL A 78 11.21 -23.76 10.47
CA VAL A 78 10.47 -24.50 11.50
C VAL A 78 9.78 -25.71 10.90
N ALA A 79 9.62 -26.74 11.72
CA ALA A 79 8.76 -27.88 11.47
C ALA A 79 7.57 -27.82 12.44
N VAL A 80 6.36 -27.88 11.92
CA VAL A 80 5.12 -27.99 12.71
C VAL A 80 4.59 -29.42 12.60
N TYR A 81 4.15 -29.96 13.71
CA TYR A 81 3.55 -31.30 13.82
C TYR A 81 2.18 -31.18 14.46
N THR A 82 1.22 -31.97 14.00
CA THR A 82 -0.10 -32.13 14.60
C THR A 82 -0.26 -33.55 15.12
N ASN A 83 -1.08 -33.74 16.15
CA ASN A 83 -1.37 -35.04 16.74
C ASN A 83 -2.87 -35.35 16.54
N ASP A 84 -3.20 -36.54 16.03
CA ASP A 84 -4.57 -36.99 15.85
C ASP A 84 -5.13 -37.74 17.08
N GLY A 85 -4.36 -37.72 18.18
CA GLY A 85 -4.66 -38.47 19.40
C GLY A 85 -3.90 -39.81 19.53
N ASN A 86 -3.36 -40.33 18.41
CA ASN A 86 -2.63 -41.60 18.37
C ASN A 86 -1.17 -41.40 17.92
N LYS A 87 -0.95 -40.54 16.94
CA LYS A 87 0.38 -40.33 16.34
C LYS A 87 0.58 -38.89 15.89
N TRP A 88 1.83 -38.49 15.85
CA TRP A 88 2.27 -37.23 15.26
C TRP A 88 2.27 -37.30 13.73
N SER A 89 1.89 -36.21 13.10
CA SER A 89 1.99 -36.05 11.63
C SER A 89 3.44 -36.02 11.16
N ALA A 90 3.62 -36.14 9.84
CA ALA A 90 4.84 -35.67 9.19
C ALA A 90 5.01 -34.15 9.43
N PRO A 91 6.27 -33.63 9.40
CA PRO A 91 6.53 -32.21 9.59
C PRO A 91 5.96 -31.36 8.45
N VAL A 92 5.36 -30.22 8.81
CA VAL A 92 4.97 -29.16 7.88
C VAL A 92 5.95 -28.02 8.05
N TYR A 93 6.73 -27.75 7.01
CA TYR A 93 7.82 -26.78 7.09
C TYR A 93 7.35 -25.36 6.75
N GLY A 94 7.98 -24.38 7.40
CA GLY A 94 7.87 -22.96 7.07
C GLY A 94 9.20 -22.25 7.22
N TRP A 95 9.47 -21.30 6.34
CA TRP A 95 10.62 -20.42 6.41
C TRP A 95 10.16 -19.02 6.83
N GLY A 96 10.96 -18.37 7.66
CA GLY A 96 10.81 -16.96 8.01
C GLY A 96 12.12 -16.21 7.83
N GLY A 97 12.04 -14.91 7.71
CA GLY A 97 13.21 -14.05 7.57
C GLY A 97 13.00 -12.69 8.23
N ASP A 98 14.09 -12.19 8.82
CA ASP A 98 14.17 -10.86 9.39
C ASP A 98 15.61 -10.35 9.36
N PHE A 99 15.82 -9.10 9.76
CA PHE A 99 17.13 -8.48 9.85
C PHE A 99 17.62 -8.44 11.32
N ILE A 100 18.80 -9.00 11.60
CA ILE A 100 19.49 -8.83 12.87
C ILE A 100 20.12 -7.44 12.94
N VAL A 101 20.66 -6.97 11.80
CA VAL A 101 21.25 -5.65 11.65
C VAL A 101 20.55 -4.94 10.51
N ILE A 102 19.97 -3.79 10.80
CA ILE A 102 19.21 -2.97 9.85
C ILE A 102 19.92 -1.65 9.62
N LYS A 103 19.91 -1.19 8.37
CA LYS A 103 20.35 0.15 8.00
C LYS A 103 19.13 1.07 7.88
N GLU A 104 19.06 2.03 8.76
CA GLU A 104 18.05 3.07 8.74
C GLU A 104 18.64 4.43 8.36
N ARG A 105 17.78 5.45 8.28
CA ARG A 105 18.19 6.82 7.93
C ARG A 105 19.25 7.38 8.86
N ASN A 106 19.21 6.99 10.15
CA ASN A 106 20.11 7.51 11.20
C ASN A 106 21.33 6.62 11.44
N GLY A 107 21.51 5.54 10.67
CA GLY A 107 22.66 4.63 10.79
C GLY A 107 22.25 3.16 10.85
N ILE A 108 23.22 2.35 11.27
CA ILE A 108 23.05 0.90 11.45
C ILE A 108 22.69 0.62 12.90
N TYR A 109 21.68 -0.23 13.12
CA TYR A 109 21.32 -0.66 14.46
C TYR A 109 21.05 -2.17 14.53
N ALA A 110 21.26 -2.76 15.73
CA ALA A 110 20.97 -4.15 16.00
C ALA A 110 19.50 -4.32 16.42
N ASN A 111 18.81 -5.27 15.78
CA ASN A 111 17.42 -5.61 16.10
C ASN A 111 17.42 -6.78 17.10
N ASP A 112 17.15 -6.49 18.36
CA ASP A 112 17.09 -7.47 19.45
C ASP A 112 15.85 -8.39 19.36
N GLU A 113 14.83 -8.02 18.58
CA GLU A 113 13.65 -8.82 18.35
C GLU A 113 13.74 -9.73 17.10
N ALA A 114 14.81 -9.65 16.33
CA ALA A 114 14.95 -10.33 15.03
C ALA A 114 14.65 -11.83 15.09
N PHE A 115 15.17 -12.53 16.10
CA PHE A 115 14.94 -13.97 16.25
C PHE A 115 13.47 -14.29 16.54
N LYS A 116 12.81 -13.52 17.39
CA LYS A 116 11.38 -13.65 17.70
C LYS A 116 10.52 -13.40 16.45
N MET A 117 10.83 -12.34 15.72
CA MET A 117 10.10 -11.95 14.50
C MET A 117 10.29 -12.99 13.40
N CYS A 118 11.51 -13.44 13.19
CA CYS A 118 11.84 -14.49 12.22
C CYS A 118 11.15 -15.83 12.54
N LEU A 119 11.15 -16.25 13.82
CA LEU A 119 10.44 -17.44 14.27
C LEU A 119 8.94 -17.32 14.05
N THR A 120 8.35 -16.18 14.37
CA THR A 120 6.91 -15.91 14.19
C THR A 120 6.53 -15.94 12.71
N ASP A 121 7.36 -15.41 11.83
CA ASP A 121 7.13 -15.45 10.38
C ASP A 121 7.25 -16.89 9.85
N ALA A 122 8.30 -17.63 10.25
CA ALA A 122 8.49 -19.04 9.89
C ALA A 122 7.29 -19.90 10.30
N LEU A 123 6.85 -19.74 11.56
CA LEU A 123 5.68 -20.44 12.08
C LEU A 123 4.43 -20.08 11.28
N GLY A 124 4.17 -18.77 11.04
CA GLY A 124 3.05 -18.32 10.22
C GLY A 124 3.04 -18.92 8.82
N ASN A 125 4.22 -19.11 8.21
CA ASN A 125 4.36 -19.72 6.90
C ASN A 125 4.14 -21.25 6.91
N ALA A 126 4.49 -21.96 7.99
CA ALA A 126 4.14 -23.37 8.16
C ALA A 126 2.63 -23.55 8.35
N LEU A 127 2.01 -22.72 9.22
CA LEU A 127 0.59 -22.83 9.57
C LEU A 127 -0.35 -22.58 8.37
N LYS A 128 0.04 -21.73 7.41
CA LYS A 128 -0.76 -21.52 6.19
C LYS A 128 -0.93 -22.81 5.38
N ASN A 129 0.08 -23.70 5.38
CA ASN A 129 0.02 -24.99 4.70
C ASN A 129 -0.94 -25.97 5.40
N LEU A 130 -1.31 -25.69 6.65
CA LEU A 130 -2.39 -26.37 7.39
C LEU A 130 -3.75 -25.69 7.19
N GLY A 131 -3.85 -24.70 6.31
CA GLY A 131 -5.07 -23.95 6.03
C GLY A 131 -5.30 -22.75 6.94
N ILE A 132 -4.46 -22.51 7.95
CA ILE A 132 -4.66 -21.43 8.92
C ILE A 132 -4.50 -20.08 8.19
N ALA A 133 -5.60 -19.31 8.14
CA ALA A 133 -5.67 -18.01 7.46
C ALA A 133 -5.37 -18.05 5.95
N SER A 134 -5.60 -19.18 5.28
CA SER A 134 -5.27 -19.34 3.86
C SER A 134 -5.98 -18.32 2.96
N ALA A 135 -7.19 -17.91 3.28
CA ALA A 135 -7.97 -16.91 2.54
C ALA A 135 -7.22 -15.56 2.37
N ILE A 136 -6.33 -15.21 3.30
CA ILE A 136 -5.46 -14.03 3.17
C ILE A 136 -4.50 -14.19 2.00
N TYR A 137 -3.93 -15.37 1.84
CA TYR A 137 -2.97 -15.67 0.77
C TYR A 137 -3.64 -15.89 -0.59
N GLU A 138 -4.91 -16.28 -0.57
CA GLU A 138 -5.78 -16.39 -1.77
C GLU A 138 -6.24 -15.03 -2.29
N GLY A 139 -5.92 -13.95 -1.56
CA GLY A 139 -6.26 -12.59 -1.97
C GLY A 139 -7.70 -12.20 -1.72
N GLN A 140 -8.40 -12.87 -0.82
CA GLN A 140 -9.77 -12.53 -0.42
C GLN A 140 -9.84 -11.29 0.50
N PHE A 141 -8.71 -10.88 1.08
CA PHE A 141 -8.59 -9.71 1.95
C PHE A 141 -7.60 -8.69 1.36
N ASP A 142 -7.77 -7.41 1.65
CA ASP A 142 -6.78 -6.38 1.26
C ASP A 142 -5.57 -6.43 2.19
N THR A 143 -4.66 -7.35 1.90
CA THR A 143 -3.46 -7.61 2.70
C THR A 143 -2.18 -7.42 1.87
N LYS A 144 -1.02 -7.51 2.56
CA LYS A 144 0.31 -7.47 1.90
C LYS A 144 0.50 -8.57 0.83
N TYR A 145 -0.34 -9.60 0.82
CA TYR A 145 -0.28 -10.73 -0.11
C TYR A 145 -1.09 -10.51 -1.40
N ASN A 146 -1.92 -9.47 -1.47
CA ASN A 146 -2.75 -9.13 -2.64
C ASN A 146 -1.96 -8.54 -3.82
N ARG A 147 -0.77 -9.06 -4.10
CA ARG A 147 0.08 -8.54 -5.19
C ARG A 147 -0.49 -8.80 -6.58
N TYR A 148 -1.36 -9.80 -6.74
CA TYR A 148 -1.87 -10.26 -8.03
C TYR A 148 -3.26 -9.71 -8.40
N LYS A 149 -4.00 -9.11 -7.45
CA LYS A 149 -5.30 -8.45 -7.70
C LYS A 149 -5.22 -6.92 -7.76
N GLN A 150 -4.07 -6.35 -7.61
CA GLN A 150 -3.90 -4.96 -7.99
C GLN A 150 -3.81 -4.91 -9.52
N GLU A 151 -4.97 -4.81 -10.19
CA GLU A 151 -4.99 -3.80 -11.23
C GLU A 151 -4.27 -2.60 -10.65
N PRO A 152 -3.25 -2.04 -11.32
CA PRO A 152 -2.66 -0.81 -10.83
C PRO A 152 -3.86 0.10 -10.57
N LYS A 153 -4.11 0.49 -9.32
CA LYS A 153 -4.91 1.67 -9.06
C LYS A 153 -4.23 2.67 -9.96
N LYS A 154 -4.82 2.95 -11.13
CA LYS A 154 -4.48 4.11 -11.90
C LYS A 154 -4.56 5.17 -10.83
N LYS A 155 -3.39 5.60 -10.28
CA LYS A 155 -3.34 6.89 -9.64
C LYS A 155 -4.06 7.73 -10.67
N SER A 156 -5.20 8.25 -10.33
CA SER A 156 -5.85 9.24 -11.15
C SER A 156 -4.83 10.37 -11.18
N ILE A 157 -3.92 10.29 -12.14
CA ILE A 157 -3.00 11.35 -12.43
C ILE A 157 -3.96 12.42 -12.88
N LYS A 158 -4.18 13.40 -12.00
CA LYS A 158 -5.00 14.56 -12.36
C LYS A 158 -4.50 14.99 -13.73
N PRO A 159 -5.38 15.11 -14.73
CA PRO A 159 -4.95 15.57 -16.05
C PRO A 159 -4.13 16.85 -15.91
N PRO A 160 -3.09 17.07 -16.74
CA PRO A 160 -2.20 18.22 -16.59
C PRO A 160 -2.92 19.56 -16.51
N TYR A 161 -4.03 19.73 -17.23
CA TYR A 161 -4.83 20.96 -17.19
C TYR A 161 -5.42 21.27 -15.82
N MET A 162 -5.71 20.27 -14.97
CA MET A 162 -6.25 20.53 -13.62
C MET A 162 -5.25 21.24 -12.71
N PHE A 163 -3.95 21.00 -12.88
CA PHE A 163 -2.92 21.71 -12.13
C PHE A 163 -2.83 23.17 -12.61
N VAL A 164 -3.01 23.40 -13.91
CA VAL A 164 -3.04 24.75 -14.48
C VAL A 164 -4.27 25.48 -13.96
N GLU A 165 -5.44 24.86 -13.98
CA GLU A 165 -6.69 25.43 -13.49
C GLU A 165 -6.60 25.84 -12.01
N GLU A 166 -6.09 24.94 -11.15
CA GLU A 166 -5.87 25.24 -9.74
C GLU A 166 -4.93 26.45 -9.58
N LYS A 167 -3.85 26.49 -10.36
CA LYS A 167 -2.84 27.58 -10.31
C LYS A 167 -3.40 28.91 -10.78
N LEU A 168 -4.21 28.91 -11.81
CA LEU A 168 -4.85 30.12 -12.35
C LEU A 168 -5.88 30.67 -11.35
N LYS A 169 -6.68 29.82 -10.72
CA LYS A 169 -7.62 30.20 -9.66
C LYS A 169 -6.92 30.81 -8.44
N GLU A 170 -5.78 30.25 -8.01
CA GLU A 170 -4.94 30.83 -6.96
C GLU A 170 -4.45 32.25 -7.31
N LYS A 171 -4.33 32.56 -8.61
CA LYS A 171 -3.90 33.86 -9.12
C LYS A 171 -5.04 34.82 -9.47
N GLY A 172 -6.29 34.43 -9.18
CA GLY A 172 -7.47 35.27 -9.35
C GLY A 172 -8.12 35.21 -10.73
N VAL A 173 -7.77 34.24 -11.56
CA VAL A 173 -8.45 33.99 -12.83
C VAL A 173 -9.74 33.20 -12.54
N THR A 174 -10.90 33.77 -12.83
CA THR A 174 -12.22 33.20 -12.56
C THR A 174 -12.68 32.27 -13.69
N ASP A 175 -12.43 32.66 -14.94
CA ASP A 175 -12.75 31.86 -16.12
C ASP A 175 -11.47 31.36 -16.79
N CYS A 176 -11.19 30.06 -16.62
CA CYS A 176 -10.01 29.44 -17.18
C CYS A 176 -10.14 29.14 -18.67
N ASN A 177 -11.35 29.02 -19.21
CA ASN A 177 -11.57 28.82 -20.64
C ASN A 177 -11.38 30.12 -21.40
N GLU A 178 -11.97 31.23 -20.94
CA GLU A 178 -11.68 32.56 -21.49
C GLU A 178 -10.18 32.88 -21.43
N PHE A 179 -9.53 32.53 -20.32
CA PHE A 179 -8.11 32.71 -20.17
C PHE A 179 -7.31 31.99 -21.26
N VAL A 180 -7.57 30.68 -21.52
CA VAL A 180 -6.82 29.93 -22.54
C VAL A 180 -7.14 30.40 -23.94
N GLU A 181 -8.37 30.84 -24.23
CA GLU A 181 -8.76 31.43 -25.49
C GLU A 181 -7.93 32.70 -25.79
N VAL A 182 -7.83 33.60 -24.81
CA VAL A 182 -7.07 34.85 -24.95
C VAL A 182 -5.57 34.59 -25.11
N VAL A 183 -5.00 33.70 -24.29
CA VAL A 183 -3.54 33.46 -24.33
C VAL A 183 -3.09 32.63 -25.53
N SER A 184 -3.99 31.87 -26.12
CA SER A 184 -3.76 31.09 -27.36
C SER A 184 -4.15 31.84 -28.65
N ASP A 185 -4.55 33.10 -28.54
CA ASP A 185 -5.03 33.92 -29.67
C ASP A 185 -6.22 33.25 -30.39
N GLY A 186 -7.17 32.68 -29.62
CA GLY A 186 -8.37 32.02 -30.11
C GLY A 186 -8.19 30.60 -30.64
N GLN A 187 -7.01 30.00 -30.47
CA GLN A 187 -6.75 28.63 -30.97
C GLN A 187 -7.29 27.53 -30.06
N ILE A 188 -7.46 27.80 -28.76
CA ILE A 188 -7.91 26.84 -27.74
C ILE A 188 -9.09 27.46 -26.99
N MET A 189 -10.24 26.77 -26.99
CA MET A 189 -11.48 27.26 -26.36
C MET A 189 -11.76 26.60 -24.98
N ASP A 190 -11.19 25.44 -24.70
CA ASP A 190 -11.35 24.72 -23.44
C ASP A 190 -9.97 24.38 -22.86
N ILE A 191 -9.78 24.66 -21.58
CA ILE A 191 -8.54 24.36 -20.86
C ILE A 191 -8.15 22.88 -20.94
N LYS A 192 -9.10 21.98 -21.17
CA LYS A 192 -8.89 20.53 -21.35
C LYS A 192 -8.18 20.19 -22.65
N GLU A 193 -8.20 21.07 -23.63
CA GLU A 193 -7.54 20.89 -24.93
C GLU A 193 -6.04 21.24 -24.89
N LEU A 194 -5.58 21.84 -23.79
CA LEU A 194 -4.16 22.14 -23.61
C LEU A 194 -3.33 20.86 -23.68
N THR A 195 -2.31 20.88 -24.53
CA THR A 195 -1.30 19.83 -24.55
C THR A 195 -0.50 19.82 -23.26
N ARG A 196 0.19 18.70 -22.98
CA ARG A 196 1.02 18.58 -21.79
C ARG A 196 2.12 19.68 -21.72
N ASP A 197 2.71 20.02 -22.84
CA ASP A 197 3.78 21.02 -22.93
C ASP A 197 3.23 22.43 -22.67
N GLN A 198 2.06 22.76 -23.22
CA GLN A 198 1.36 24.02 -22.93
C GLN A 198 0.95 24.13 -21.46
N CYS A 199 0.42 23.04 -20.87
CA CYS A 199 0.13 23.01 -19.45
C CYS A 199 1.40 23.27 -18.61
N MET A 200 2.53 22.66 -18.97
CA MET A 200 3.80 22.84 -18.25
C MET A 200 4.33 24.25 -18.38
N ASP A 201 4.19 24.88 -19.55
CA ASP A 201 4.67 26.27 -19.76
C ASP A 201 3.83 27.26 -18.97
N ILE A 202 2.49 27.16 -19.03
CA ILE A 202 1.57 28.03 -18.26
C ILE A 202 1.81 27.83 -16.75
N TYR A 203 1.95 26.58 -16.29
CA TYR A 203 2.18 26.26 -14.87
C TYR A 203 3.49 26.84 -14.33
N LYS A 204 4.58 26.78 -15.13
CA LYS A 204 5.89 27.32 -14.76
C LYS A 204 5.96 28.85 -14.83
N ASN A 205 5.25 29.44 -15.79
CA ASN A 205 5.32 30.87 -16.08
C ASN A 205 3.94 31.57 -16.00
N PRO A 206 3.14 31.37 -14.93
CA PRO A 206 1.75 31.84 -14.89
C PRO A 206 1.63 33.36 -15.01
N ASN A 207 2.56 34.12 -14.44
CA ASN A 207 2.50 35.58 -14.44
C ASN A 207 2.62 36.15 -15.87
N LYS A 208 3.43 35.56 -16.76
CA LYS A 208 3.55 35.97 -18.16
C LYS A 208 2.21 35.93 -18.89
N TYR A 209 1.45 34.86 -18.69
CA TYR A 209 0.17 34.64 -19.34
C TYR A 209 -0.96 35.46 -18.69
N ILE A 210 -0.92 35.62 -17.36
CA ILE A 210 -1.88 36.45 -16.62
C ILE A 210 -1.74 37.93 -17.01
N GLU A 211 -0.53 38.42 -17.26
CA GLU A 211 -0.33 39.78 -17.74
C GLU A 211 -0.96 39.99 -19.14
N LYS A 212 -0.76 39.05 -20.07
CA LYS A 212 -1.42 39.06 -21.39
C LYS A 212 -2.96 39.08 -21.23
N TYR A 213 -3.51 38.25 -20.37
CA TYR A 213 -4.95 38.14 -20.10
C TYR A 213 -5.51 39.44 -19.50
N LYS A 214 -4.83 40.02 -18.50
CA LYS A 214 -5.24 41.27 -17.87
C LYS A 214 -5.19 42.45 -18.85
N ASN A 215 -4.22 42.52 -19.70
CA ASN A 215 -4.12 43.56 -20.75
C ASN A 215 -5.28 43.43 -21.73
N TYR A 216 -5.70 42.23 -22.09
CA TYR A 216 -6.85 42.01 -22.94
C TYR A 216 -8.15 42.41 -22.24
N THR A 217 -8.41 41.93 -21.02
CA THR A 217 -9.64 42.24 -20.27
C THR A 217 -9.79 43.71 -19.93
N SER A 218 -8.69 44.44 -19.75
CA SER A 218 -8.72 45.89 -19.52
C SER A 218 -9.11 46.73 -20.76
N GLN A 219 -9.04 46.13 -21.95
CA GLN A 219 -9.42 46.80 -23.21
C GLN A 219 -10.87 46.50 -23.61
N LEU A 220 -11.55 45.55 -22.91
CA LEU A 220 -12.95 45.25 -23.14
C LEU A 220 -13.85 46.39 -22.60
N PRO A 221 -14.93 46.76 -23.31
CA PRO A 221 -15.91 47.71 -22.78
C PRO A 221 -16.53 47.11 -21.51
N PRO A 222 -16.90 47.94 -20.52
CA PRO A 222 -17.49 47.48 -19.27
C PRO A 222 -18.76 46.66 -19.55
N GLN A 223 -18.82 45.45 -18.98
CA GLN A 223 -19.99 44.61 -19.15
C GLN A 223 -21.16 45.19 -18.37
N VAL A 224 -22.24 45.46 -19.08
CA VAL A 224 -23.52 45.94 -18.51
C VAL A 224 -24.39 44.69 -18.28
N ASP A 225 -24.88 44.53 -17.08
CA ASP A 225 -25.85 43.47 -16.78
C ASP A 225 -27.13 43.70 -17.59
N LYS A 226 -27.53 42.74 -18.40
CA LYS A 226 -28.65 42.87 -19.32
C LYS A 226 -30.03 42.93 -18.61
N GLU A 227 -30.10 42.49 -17.35
CA GLU A 227 -31.35 42.47 -16.56
C GLU A 227 -31.48 43.72 -15.66
N THR A 228 -30.37 44.22 -15.10
CA THR A 228 -30.39 45.32 -14.13
C THR A 228 -29.90 46.67 -14.72
N GLY A 229 -29.19 46.64 -15.85
CA GLY A 229 -28.60 47.84 -16.45
C GLY A 229 -27.40 48.41 -15.68
N GLU A 230 -26.92 47.72 -14.65
CA GLU A 230 -25.77 48.15 -13.84
C GLU A 230 -24.45 47.75 -14.48
N VAL A 231 -23.47 48.63 -14.42
CA VAL A 231 -22.08 48.36 -14.87
C VAL A 231 -21.37 47.51 -13.80
N LYS A 232 -21.01 46.27 -14.14
CA LYS A 232 -20.14 45.46 -13.27
C LYS A 232 -18.74 46.03 -13.25
N ALA A 233 -18.30 46.45 -12.07
CA ALA A 233 -16.96 46.98 -11.82
C ALA A 233 -15.90 45.85 -11.81
#